data_9346de6452724cc34a84f6a08bf3e91b
#
_entry.id   9346de6452724cc34a84f6a08bf3e91b
#
_cell.length_a   1.000
_cell.length_b   1.000
_cell.length_c   1.000
_cell.angle_alpha   90.00
_cell.angle_beta   90.00
_cell.angle_gamma   90.00
#
_symmetry.space_group_name_H-M   'P 1'
#
loop_
_entity.id
_entity.type
_entity.pdbx_description
1 polymer ?
#
loop_
_entity_poly.entity_id
_entity_poly.type
_entity_poly.pdbx_seq_one_letter_code
_entity_poly.pdbx_strand_id
1 'polypeptide(L)'
;MEIITQSAQETQSLGQKIADDLIKKRRNNQPHIILLYGELGSGKTTFIQGFAKSLGLLHRIVSPTFIISKRYAIKINLYNWFYHLDLYRINEANLLDLGLTEIFTDSKNLVVIEWTEKLNNNLPKDSMSIKFEIVSDNQRKITIDHE
;
A
#
# COMPACT_ATOMS: atom_id res chain seq x y z
N MET A 1 7.89 -4.94 13.67
CA MET A 1 8.65 -6.10 13.10
C MET A 1 9.62 -5.58 12.05
N GLU A 2 10.87 -6.02 12.09
CA GLU A 2 11.88 -5.65 11.10
C GLU A 2 12.29 -6.86 10.26
N ILE A 3 12.41 -6.66 8.95
CA ILE A 3 12.79 -7.69 7.97
C ILE A 3 13.84 -7.10 7.04
N ILE A 4 14.90 -7.86 6.75
CA ILE A 4 15.86 -7.53 5.70
C ILE A 4 15.57 -8.40 4.48
N THR A 5 15.29 -7.78 3.35
CA THR A 5 15.19 -8.47 2.06
C THR A 5 16.49 -8.33 1.29
N GLN A 6 16.92 -9.42 0.62
CA GLN A 6 18.20 -9.50 -0.08
C GLN A 6 18.06 -9.24 -1.59
N SER A 7 16.84 -9.15 -2.09
CA SER A 7 16.55 -8.99 -3.51
C SER A 7 15.17 -8.37 -3.74
N ALA A 8 14.93 -7.88 -4.94
CA ALA A 8 13.61 -7.44 -5.38
C ALA A 8 12.58 -8.57 -5.29
N GLN A 9 12.98 -9.80 -5.60
CA GLN A 9 12.12 -10.97 -5.51
C GLN A 9 11.67 -11.25 -4.07
N GLU A 10 12.56 -11.10 -3.09
CA GLU A 10 12.19 -11.24 -1.68
C GLU A 10 11.24 -10.13 -1.22
N THR A 11 11.44 -8.91 -1.70
CA THR A 11 10.53 -7.80 -1.42
C THR A 11 9.14 -8.05 -2.01
N GLN A 12 9.06 -8.59 -3.23
CA GLN A 12 7.78 -9.01 -3.82
C GLN A 12 7.12 -10.12 -3.01
N SER A 13 7.87 -11.12 -2.59
CA SER A 13 7.36 -12.23 -1.78
C SER A 13 6.82 -11.75 -0.44
N LEU A 14 7.46 -10.76 0.16
CA LEU A 14 6.95 -10.11 1.37
C LEU A 14 5.61 -9.42 1.11
N GLY A 15 5.47 -8.71 -0.01
CA GLY A 15 4.20 -8.10 -0.42
C GLY A 15 3.08 -9.13 -0.56
N GLN A 16 3.35 -10.25 -1.19
CA GLN A 16 2.40 -11.36 -1.30
C GLN A 16 1.97 -11.88 0.07
N LYS A 17 2.93 -12.14 0.94
CA LYS A 17 2.66 -12.65 2.29
C LYS A 17 1.78 -11.69 3.10
N ILE A 18 2.08 -10.42 3.06
CA ILE A 18 1.29 -9.40 3.78
C ILE A 18 -0.15 -9.35 3.23
N ALA A 19 -0.33 -9.39 1.91
CA ALA A 19 -1.66 -9.44 1.30
C ALA A 19 -2.45 -10.67 1.75
N ASP A 20 -1.84 -11.84 1.70
CA ASP A 20 -2.46 -13.09 2.11
C ASP A 20 -2.89 -13.06 3.58
N ASP A 21 -2.03 -12.54 4.45
CA ASP A 21 -2.32 -12.42 5.87
C ASP A 21 -3.48 -11.47 6.15
N LEU A 22 -3.53 -10.34 5.45
CA LEU A 22 -4.63 -9.36 5.58
C LEU A 22 -5.95 -9.92 5.09
N ILE A 23 -5.94 -10.64 3.99
CA ILE A 23 -7.14 -11.29 3.45
C ILE A 23 -7.69 -12.32 4.44
N LYS A 24 -6.82 -13.12 5.04
CA LYS A 24 -7.21 -14.15 6.02
C LYS A 24 -7.71 -13.56 7.34
N LYS A 25 -7.13 -12.44 7.78
CA LYS A 25 -7.42 -11.81 9.08
C LYS A 25 -8.46 -10.69 8.99
N ARG A 26 -9.19 -10.62 7.90
CA ARG A 26 -10.13 -9.53 7.68
C ARG A 26 -11.07 -9.32 8.87
N ARG A 27 -11.09 -8.09 9.37
CA ARG A 27 -12.05 -7.64 10.38
C ARG A 27 -13.31 -7.11 9.68
N ASN A 28 -14.46 -7.50 10.19
CA ASN A 28 -15.73 -6.99 9.67
C ASN A 28 -15.84 -5.47 9.88
N ASN A 29 -16.35 -4.78 8.87
CA ASN A 29 -16.70 -3.36 8.89
C ASN A 29 -15.55 -2.34 8.97
N GLN A 30 -14.30 -2.75 8.71
CA GLN A 30 -13.17 -1.81 8.61
C GLN A 30 -12.39 -2.03 7.32
N PRO A 31 -11.99 -0.97 6.61
CA PRO A 31 -11.08 -1.09 5.49
C PRO A 31 -9.70 -1.50 5.98
N HIS A 32 -8.94 -2.22 5.15
CA HIS A 32 -7.52 -2.41 5.39
C HIS A 32 -6.74 -1.34 4.63
N ILE A 33 -5.98 -0.56 5.37
CA ILE A 33 -5.21 0.56 4.84
C ILE A 33 -3.75 0.37 5.19
N ILE A 34 -2.89 0.42 4.18
CA ILE A 34 -1.45 0.27 4.30
C ILE A 34 -0.79 1.57 3.86
N LEU A 35 0.02 2.12 4.75
CA LEU A 35 0.76 3.35 4.56
C LEU A 35 2.22 3.02 4.27
N LEU A 36 2.71 3.35 3.08
CA LEU A 36 4.09 3.08 2.68
C LEU A 36 4.94 4.33 2.81
N TYR A 37 6.08 4.18 3.48
CA TYR A 37 7.08 5.23 3.69
C TYR A 37 8.42 4.79 3.10
N GLY A 38 9.15 5.71 2.52
CA GLY A 38 10.49 5.44 2.00
C GLY A 38 10.83 6.27 0.79
N GLU A 39 12.11 6.43 0.55
CA GLU A 39 12.65 7.17 -0.58
C GLU A 39 12.33 6.51 -1.92
N LEU A 40 12.49 7.28 -2.99
CA LEU A 40 12.45 6.75 -4.36
C LEU A 40 13.46 5.60 -4.51
N GLY A 41 13.04 4.50 -5.12
CA GLY A 41 13.90 3.32 -5.29
C GLY A 41 14.04 2.43 -4.05
N SER A 42 13.33 2.71 -2.96
CA SER A 42 13.42 1.92 -1.73
C SER A 42 12.69 0.58 -1.77
N GLY A 43 11.92 0.29 -2.83
CA GLY A 43 11.24 -0.98 -3.02
C GLY A 43 9.72 -0.95 -2.80
N LYS A 44 9.11 0.22 -2.62
CA LYS A 44 7.66 0.35 -2.43
C LYS A 44 6.87 -0.24 -3.60
N THR A 45 7.21 0.14 -4.83
CA THR A 45 6.54 -0.37 -6.04
C THR A 45 6.74 -1.89 -6.18
N THR A 46 7.94 -2.39 -5.91
CA THR A 46 8.24 -3.82 -5.92
C THR A 46 7.37 -4.59 -4.93
N PHE A 47 7.22 -4.05 -3.73
CA PHE A 47 6.32 -4.60 -2.71
C PHE A 47 4.86 -4.62 -3.20
N ILE A 48 4.37 -3.51 -3.76
CA ILE A 48 2.99 -3.40 -4.26
C ILE A 48 2.73 -4.40 -5.39
N GLN A 49 3.70 -4.64 -6.27
CA GLN A 49 3.58 -5.64 -7.33
C GLN A 49 3.35 -7.04 -6.75
N GLY A 50 4.09 -7.41 -5.71
CA GLY A 50 3.88 -8.67 -4.99
C GLY A 50 2.53 -8.73 -4.30
N PHE A 51 2.15 -7.65 -3.63
CA PHE A 51 0.86 -7.50 -2.96
C PHE A 51 -0.31 -7.70 -3.94
N ALA A 52 -0.28 -7.00 -5.06
CA ALA A 52 -1.31 -7.09 -6.10
C ALA A 52 -1.40 -8.48 -6.74
N LYS A 53 -0.29 -9.18 -6.85
CA LYS A 53 -0.25 -10.55 -7.35
C LYS A 53 -1.09 -11.50 -6.48
N SER A 54 -1.03 -11.37 -5.17
CA SER A 54 -1.90 -12.14 -4.26
C SER A 54 -3.38 -11.80 -4.42
N LEU A 55 -3.70 -10.60 -4.91
CA LEU A 55 -5.06 -10.19 -5.19
C LEU A 55 -5.58 -10.71 -6.55
N GLY A 56 -4.80 -11.50 -7.27
CA GLY A 56 -5.16 -11.98 -8.60
C GLY A 56 -5.05 -10.93 -9.69
N LEU A 57 -4.39 -9.81 -9.43
CA LEU A 57 -4.17 -8.76 -10.42
C LEU A 57 -2.97 -9.15 -11.28
N LEU A 58 -3.25 -9.66 -12.47
CA LEU A 58 -2.23 -10.13 -13.42
C LEU A 58 -1.56 -8.99 -14.19
N HIS A 59 -2.15 -7.80 -14.12
CA HIS A 59 -1.59 -6.64 -14.80
C HIS A 59 -0.42 -6.08 -14.00
N ARG A 60 0.57 -5.58 -14.74
CA ARG A 60 1.70 -4.89 -14.12
C ARG A 60 1.22 -3.66 -13.37
N ILE A 61 1.37 -3.66 -12.07
CA ILE A 61 1.17 -2.49 -11.25
C ILE A 61 2.38 -1.57 -11.44
N VAL A 62 2.13 -0.41 -11.98
CA VAL A 62 3.12 0.66 -12.14
C VAL A 62 2.74 1.76 -11.15
N SER A 63 3.74 2.40 -10.54
CA SER A 63 3.49 3.60 -9.73
C SER A 63 2.69 4.61 -10.57
N PRO A 64 1.54 5.11 -10.09
CA PRO A 64 0.70 6.01 -10.85
C PRO A 64 1.27 7.44 -10.88
N THR A 65 2.45 7.63 -11.47
CA THR A 65 3.17 8.91 -11.47
C THR A 65 2.38 10.07 -12.09
N PHE A 66 1.43 9.77 -12.94
CA PHE A 66 0.53 10.75 -13.58
C PHE A 66 -0.90 10.67 -13.07
N ILE A 67 -1.26 9.57 -12.41
CA ILE A 67 -2.59 9.31 -11.87
C ILE A 67 -2.43 9.12 -10.38
N ILE A 68 -3.00 10.00 -9.58
CA ILE A 68 -2.86 10.01 -8.12
C ILE A 68 -3.54 8.80 -7.48
N SER A 69 -4.65 8.37 -8.04
CA SER A 69 -5.44 7.24 -7.53
C SER A 69 -5.81 6.30 -8.66
N LYS A 70 -5.53 5.02 -8.47
CA LYS A 70 -5.98 3.97 -9.37
C LYS A 70 -6.68 2.87 -8.58
N ARG A 71 -7.86 2.45 -9.04
CA ARG A 71 -8.59 1.36 -8.41
C ARG A 71 -8.71 0.17 -9.34
N TYR A 72 -8.74 -1.00 -8.74
CA TYR A 72 -8.87 -2.29 -9.43
C TYR A 72 -10.00 -3.06 -8.80
N ALA A 73 -10.90 -3.59 -9.62
CA ALA A 73 -11.93 -4.50 -9.13
C ALA A 73 -11.29 -5.81 -8.68
N ILE A 74 -11.60 -6.22 -7.47
CA ILE A 74 -11.20 -7.51 -6.92
C ILE A 74 -12.43 -8.23 -6.36
N LYS A 75 -12.36 -9.55 -6.21
CA LYS A 75 -13.39 -10.34 -5.55
C LYS A 75 -12.73 -11.35 -4.65
N ILE A 76 -12.19 -10.85 -3.55
CA ILE A 76 -11.46 -11.69 -2.62
C ILE A 76 -12.00 -11.47 -1.23
N ASN A 77 -12.54 -12.53 -0.66
CA ASN A 77 -13.18 -12.51 0.66
C ASN A 77 -14.22 -11.40 0.75
N LEU A 78 -14.45 -10.49 1.27
CA LEU A 78 -15.46 -9.43 1.26
C LEU A 78 -14.94 -8.12 0.64
N TYR A 79 -13.74 -8.11 0.06
CA TYR A 79 -13.21 -6.94 -0.63
C TYR A 79 -13.68 -6.87 -2.07
N ASN A 80 -14.07 -5.66 -2.52
CA ASN A 80 -14.50 -5.39 -3.89
C ASN A 80 -13.48 -4.57 -4.66
N TRP A 81 -12.69 -3.75 -3.98
CA TRP A 81 -11.78 -2.81 -4.61
C TRP A 81 -10.41 -2.82 -3.96
N PHE A 82 -9.39 -2.73 -4.79
CA PHE A 82 -8.03 -2.41 -4.41
C PHE A 82 -7.68 -1.01 -4.90
N TYR A 83 -7.35 -0.11 -4.00
CA TYR A 83 -6.92 1.25 -4.31
C TYR A 83 -5.41 1.38 -4.15
N HIS A 84 -4.75 1.87 -5.20
CA HIS A 84 -3.36 2.28 -5.15
C HIS A 84 -3.30 3.80 -5.29
N LEU A 85 -2.88 4.48 -4.23
CA LEU A 85 -2.74 5.92 -4.17
C LEU A 85 -1.26 6.29 -4.16
N ASP A 86 -0.87 7.21 -5.02
CA ASP A 86 0.47 7.80 -5.02
C ASP A 86 0.35 9.32 -4.86
N LEU A 87 0.75 9.82 -3.70
CA LEU A 87 0.58 11.21 -3.33
C LEU A 87 1.82 12.08 -3.63
N TYR A 88 2.80 11.55 -4.35
CA TYR A 88 4.07 12.24 -4.61
C TYR A 88 3.88 13.65 -5.18
N ARG A 89 2.96 13.82 -6.13
CA ARG A 89 2.73 15.08 -6.84
C ARG A 89 1.53 15.88 -6.35
N ILE A 90 0.87 15.40 -5.29
CA ILE A 90 -0.30 16.11 -4.77
C ILE A 90 0.14 17.26 -3.86
N ASN A 91 -0.61 18.37 -3.89
CA ASN A 91 -0.52 19.41 -2.87
C ASN A 91 -1.70 19.28 -1.88
N GLU A 92 -1.60 19.92 -0.72
CA GLU A 92 -2.62 19.84 0.33
C GLU A 92 -4.00 20.31 -0.15
N ALA A 93 -4.05 21.32 -1.01
CA ALA A 93 -5.31 21.85 -1.54
C ALA A 93 -6.09 20.81 -2.37
N ASN A 94 -5.39 19.89 -3.03
CA ASN A 94 -6.00 18.88 -3.89
C ASN A 94 -6.37 17.58 -3.14
N LEU A 95 -5.91 17.40 -1.90
CA LEU A 95 -6.23 16.21 -1.10
C LEU A 95 -7.73 16.06 -0.88
N LEU A 96 -8.45 17.15 -0.66
CA LEU A 96 -9.89 17.14 -0.41
C LEU A 96 -10.71 16.69 -1.64
N ASP A 97 -10.18 16.88 -2.84
CA ASP A 97 -10.85 16.56 -4.09
C ASP A 97 -10.74 15.06 -4.47
N LEU A 98 -9.96 14.27 -3.74
CA LEU A 98 -9.73 12.87 -4.06
C LEU A 98 -10.80 11.92 -3.52
N GLY A 99 -11.74 12.39 -2.71
CA GLY A 99 -12.72 11.52 -2.07
C GLY A 99 -12.10 10.53 -1.08
N LEU A 100 -11.03 10.93 -0.39
CA LEU A 100 -10.29 10.04 0.52
C LEU A 100 -11.12 9.52 1.66
N THR A 101 -12.04 10.35 2.20
CA THR A 101 -12.92 9.94 3.30
C THR A 101 -13.75 8.72 2.91
N GLU A 102 -14.36 8.75 1.73
CA GLU A 102 -15.15 7.62 1.22
C GLU A 102 -14.28 6.39 0.97
N ILE A 103 -13.09 6.56 0.42
CA ILE A 103 -12.16 5.46 0.18
C ILE A 103 -11.73 4.81 1.50
N PHE A 104 -11.40 5.62 2.52
CA PHE A 104 -10.89 5.13 3.80
C PHE A 104 -11.95 4.54 4.71
N THR A 105 -13.21 4.88 4.52
CA THR A 105 -14.31 4.41 5.38
C THR A 105 -15.10 3.23 4.82
N ASP A 106 -14.94 2.92 3.53
CA ASP A 106 -15.62 1.77 2.93
C ASP A 106 -14.89 0.47 3.29
N SER A 107 -15.57 -0.39 4.04
CA SER A 107 -15.04 -1.68 4.52
C SER A 107 -14.73 -2.68 3.39
N LYS A 108 -15.20 -2.43 2.17
CA LYS A 108 -14.96 -3.26 1.00
C LYS A 108 -13.70 -2.88 0.25
N ASN A 109 -12.98 -1.87 0.72
CA ASN A 109 -11.76 -1.38 0.12
C ASN A 109 -10.52 -1.94 0.82
N LEU A 110 -9.54 -2.27 -0.01
CA LEU A 110 -8.17 -2.54 0.39
C LEU A 110 -7.32 -1.43 -0.21
N VAL A 111 -6.60 -0.68 0.61
CA VAL A 111 -5.95 0.57 0.20
C VAL A 111 -4.46 0.52 0.50
N VAL A 112 -3.64 0.86 -0.50
CA VAL A 112 -2.19 1.06 -0.33
C VAL A 112 -1.85 2.48 -0.77
N ILE A 113 -1.13 3.21 0.08
CA ILE A 113 -0.78 4.61 -0.14
C ILE A 113 0.74 4.76 -0.15
N GLU A 114 1.28 5.29 -1.25
CA GLU A 114 2.67 5.75 -1.36
C GLU A 114 2.74 7.25 -1.08
N TRP A 115 3.89 7.70 -0.56
CA TRP A 115 4.12 9.10 -0.18
C TRP A 115 3.12 9.58 0.86
N THR A 116 2.94 8.76 1.86
CA THR A 116 1.98 8.95 2.96
C THR A 116 2.24 10.23 3.76
N GLU A 117 3.47 10.73 3.75
CA GLU A 117 3.88 11.98 4.38
C GLU A 117 3.02 13.17 3.94
N LYS A 118 2.46 13.10 2.73
CA LYS A 118 1.57 14.15 2.20
C LYS A 118 0.23 14.25 2.92
N LEU A 119 -0.17 13.20 3.64
CA LEU A 119 -1.42 13.21 4.41
C LEU A 119 -1.31 14.00 5.71
N ASN A 120 -0.09 14.26 6.21
CA ASN A 120 0.16 14.96 7.47
C ASN A 120 -0.70 14.40 8.63
N ASN A 121 -1.58 15.23 9.20
CA ASN A 121 -2.46 14.85 10.32
C ASN A 121 -3.74 14.11 9.87
N ASN A 122 -3.93 13.88 8.58
CA ASN A 122 -5.11 13.21 8.00
C ASN A 122 -4.89 11.72 7.79
N LEU A 123 -4.02 11.11 8.58
CA LEU A 123 -3.77 9.67 8.52
C LEU A 123 -5.01 8.89 8.95
N PRO A 124 -5.39 7.87 8.18
CA PRO A 124 -6.51 7.01 8.58
C PRO A 124 -6.17 6.21 9.83
N LYS A 125 -7.15 6.06 10.71
CA LYS A 125 -7.01 5.23 11.91
C LYS A 125 -7.01 3.75 11.53
N ASP A 126 -6.42 2.93 12.40
CA ASP A 126 -6.35 1.48 12.22
C ASP A 126 -5.63 1.06 10.92
N SER A 127 -4.56 1.78 10.57
CA SER A 127 -3.73 1.49 9.42
C SER A 127 -2.48 0.67 9.81
N MET A 128 -1.89 0.04 8.80
CA MET A 128 -0.58 -0.60 8.91
C MET A 128 0.46 0.31 8.26
N SER A 129 1.51 0.67 8.95
CA SER A 129 2.62 1.41 8.35
C SER A 129 3.77 0.47 7.99
N ILE A 130 4.34 0.69 6.79
CA ILE A 130 5.49 -0.06 6.30
C ILE A 130 6.54 0.92 5.82
N LYS A 131 7.68 0.93 6.50
CA LYS A 131 8.81 1.79 6.17
C LYS A 131 9.88 0.99 5.43
N PHE A 132 10.35 1.54 4.31
CA PHE A 132 11.40 0.96 3.47
C PHE A 132 12.67 1.80 3.57
N GLU A 133 13.78 1.16 3.89
CA GLU A 133 15.10 1.79 3.97
C GLU A 133 16.09 1.04 3.08
N ILE A 134 16.87 1.78 2.30
CA ILE A 134 17.92 1.21 1.45
C ILE A 134 19.12 0.87 2.34
N VAL A 135 19.52 -0.38 2.38
CA VAL A 135 20.71 -0.84 3.10
C VAL A 135 21.91 -0.94 2.14
N SER A 136 21.70 -1.52 0.98
CA SER A 136 22.68 -1.62 -0.11
C SER A 136 21.92 -1.71 -1.44
N ASP A 137 22.63 -1.91 -2.56
CA ASP A 137 22.01 -1.98 -3.89
C ASP A 137 20.86 -2.98 -3.95
N ASN A 138 21.02 -4.15 -3.32
CA ASN A 138 20.04 -5.23 -3.37
C ASN A 138 19.28 -5.42 -2.06
N GLN A 139 19.75 -4.86 -0.96
CA GLN A 139 19.17 -5.08 0.36
C GLN A 139 18.25 -3.93 0.79
N ARG A 140 17.13 -4.31 1.38
CA ARG A 140 16.18 -3.36 1.97
C ARG A 140 15.85 -3.77 3.40
N LYS A 141 15.82 -2.79 4.29
CA LYS A 141 15.25 -2.97 5.63
C LYS A 141 13.81 -2.50 5.60
N ILE A 142 12.92 -3.37 6.01
CA ILE A 142 11.48 -3.13 5.97
C ILE A 142 10.94 -3.26 7.39
N THR A 143 10.39 -2.17 7.91
CA THR A 143 9.81 -2.10 9.25
C THR A 143 8.29 -2.02 9.13
N ILE A 144 7.59 -2.93 9.79
CA ILE A 144 6.13 -3.05 9.75
C ILE A 144 5.57 -2.78 11.15
N ASP A 145 4.69 -1.80 11.25
CA ASP A 145 4.01 -1.41 12.48
C ASP A 145 2.50 -1.34 12.25
N HIS A 146 1.74 -1.66 13.28
CA HIS A 146 0.28 -1.50 13.32
C HIS A 146 -0.05 -0.28 14.18
N GLU A 147 -0.75 0.68 13.60
CA GLU A 147 -1.22 1.88 14.29
C GLU A 147 -2.66 1.70 14.78
#